data_bdff986634d20c28b563bf6488ff46e1
#
_entry.id   bdff986634d20c28b563bf6488ff46e1
#
_cell.length_a   1.000
_cell.length_b   1.000
_cell.length_c   1.000
_cell.angle_alpha   90.00
_cell.angle_beta   90.00
_cell.angle_gamma   90.00
#
_symmetry.space_group_name_H-M   'P 1'
#
loop_
_entity.id
_entity.type
_entity.pdbx_description
1 polymer ?
#
loop_
_entity_poly.entity_id
_entity_poly.type
_entity_poly.pdbx_seq_one_letter_code
_entity_poly.pdbx_strand_id
1 'polypeptide(L)'
;MSEELEFFKRPEPITQCDETVECDVAVVGAGSPGVPCAIRAGELGMKVAVLQKESYASACGNFGAGILLDKSDPEQVEACVSLLVAGSDYRAKRGILETWAKNSGVAVSWMVDRAKKAGCQVVDMGTAPHKAFLAKEGWDKLNFTTCVFGPKPYNMGVAVQELADWAEKNLPVKVYYKTPAVQLIQDETGRVTGVIGKDRAGKFIRFNAKKGVVMATGDYANDKRMMDYYLPDVTNLELKRRGRDGDGQKMIVWAGGRMENVGHTKMVHDMDAGPATMMSHPYLRVKASTGRRFSSEMVPMEYMNCFLLSKEDAGHYCQIFDSNYIEQAKKLGLPVEDTESLKNWMPEEKIEHKGVMEGLIDTWKADTLEELAKKLRIQDVPAFL
;
A
#
# COMPACT_ATOMS: atom_id res chain seq x y z
N MET A 1 -12.86 31.15 12.84
CA MET A 1 -12.99 29.72 13.26
C MET A 1 -13.26 28.94 11.99
N SER A 2 -12.37 28.02 11.61
CA SER A 2 -12.68 27.10 10.51
C SER A 2 -13.85 26.23 10.96
N GLU A 3 -14.90 26.14 10.15
CA GLU A 3 -15.97 25.16 10.38
C GLU A 3 -15.32 23.79 10.59
N GLU A 4 -15.69 23.15 11.69
CA GLU A 4 -15.23 21.79 11.98
C GLU A 4 -15.79 20.88 10.89
N LEU A 5 -14.92 20.20 10.18
CA LEU A 5 -15.34 19.30 9.10
C LEU A 5 -16.21 18.19 9.69
N GLU A 6 -17.39 17.98 9.13
CA GLU A 6 -18.43 17.05 9.62
C GLU A 6 -17.87 15.66 9.95
N PHE A 7 -16.94 15.15 9.14
CA PHE A 7 -16.33 13.84 9.35
C PHE A 7 -15.33 13.79 10.51
N PHE A 8 -14.95 14.94 11.09
CA PHE A 8 -14.15 15.02 12.32
C PHE A 8 -14.97 15.36 13.56
N LYS A 9 -16.29 15.49 13.44
CA LYS A 9 -17.12 15.69 14.60
C LYS A 9 -16.90 14.57 15.62
N ARG A 10 -16.49 14.96 16.83
CA ARG A 10 -16.21 14.01 17.91
C ARG A 10 -17.52 13.37 18.39
N PRO A 11 -17.59 12.04 18.48
CA PRO A 11 -18.76 11.38 19.09
C PRO A 11 -18.80 11.62 20.62
N GLU A 12 -19.92 11.30 21.23
CA GLU A 12 -20.07 11.36 22.69
C GLU A 12 -19.00 10.46 23.35
N PRO A 13 -18.35 10.94 24.42
CA PRO A 13 -17.31 10.17 25.10
C PRO A 13 -17.85 8.89 25.73
N ILE A 14 -17.12 7.78 25.52
CA ILE A 14 -17.39 6.52 26.19
C ILE A 14 -16.80 6.61 27.59
N THR A 15 -17.67 6.60 28.60
CA THR A 15 -17.31 6.78 30.02
C THR A 15 -17.29 5.47 30.81
N GLN A 16 -17.95 4.42 30.30
CA GLN A 16 -18.03 3.11 30.96
C GLN A 16 -17.52 2.03 30.00
N CYS A 17 -16.75 1.11 30.54
CA CYS A 17 -16.24 -0.04 29.82
C CYS A 17 -16.54 -1.32 30.60
N ASP A 18 -16.83 -2.40 29.87
CA ASP A 18 -17.19 -3.71 30.45
C ASP A 18 -15.94 -4.45 30.97
N GLU A 19 -14.81 -4.23 30.34
CA GLU A 19 -13.53 -4.88 30.67
C GLU A 19 -12.38 -3.87 30.66
N THR A 20 -11.32 -4.19 31.39
CA THR A 20 -10.05 -3.44 31.39
C THR A 20 -8.87 -4.37 31.17
N VAL A 21 -8.00 -4.01 30.24
CA VAL A 21 -6.75 -4.69 29.93
C VAL A 21 -5.59 -3.77 30.25
N GLU A 22 -4.66 -4.25 31.06
CA GLU A 22 -3.41 -3.56 31.38
C GLU A 22 -2.30 -3.99 30.43
N CYS A 23 -1.63 -3.04 29.77
CA CYS A 23 -0.49 -3.27 28.90
C CYS A 23 0.56 -2.15 29.04
N ASP A 24 1.74 -2.37 28.50
CA ASP A 24 2.76 -1.33 28.41
C ASP A 24 2.55 -0.48 27.15
N VAL A 25 2.21 -1.13 26.02
CA VAL A 25 1.93 -0.50 24.74
C VAL A 25 0.64 -1.07 24.15
N ALA A 26 -0.24 -0.21 23.69
CA ALA A 26 -1.35 -0.60 22.84
C ALA A 26 -1.04 -0.23 21.38
N VAL A 27 -1.25 -1.16 20.46
CA VAL A 27 -1.07 -0.96 19.02
C VAL A 27 -2.43 -1.06 18.34
N VAL A 28 -2.83 -0.04 17.62
CA VAL A 28 -4.10 -0.02 16.89
C VAL A 28 -3.87 -0.32 15.42
N GLY A 29 -4.28 -1.51 15.00
CA GLY A 29 -4.10 -2.05 13.66
C GLY A 29 -3.01 -3.13 13.58
N ALA A 30 -3.38 -4.32 13.10
CA ALA A 30 -2.47 -5.45 12.86
C ALA A 30 -2.08 -5.51 11.38
N GLY A 31 -1.49 -4.42 10.89
CA GLY A 31 -0.98 -4.30 9.52
C GLY A 31 0.55 -4.34 9.43
N SER A 32 1.08 -3.99 8.25
CA SER A 32 2.53 -3.93 7.99
C SER A 32 3.33 -3.09 8.99
N PRO A 33 2.84 -1.97 9.55
CA PRO A 33 3.55 -1.26 10.59
C PRO A 33 3.21 -1.77 12.00
N GLY A 34 1.97 -2.20 12.25
CA GLY A 34 1.51 -2.53 13.60
C GLY A 34 2.10 -3.84 14.14
N VAL A 35 2.09 -4.90 13.32
CA VAL A 35 2.64 -6.21 13.74
C VAL A 35 4.15 -6.14 14.02
N PRO A 36 4.99 -5.55 13.15
CA PRO A 36 6.40 -5.36 13.47
C PRO A 36 6.65 -4.50 14.71
N CYS A 37 5.83 -3.45 14.91
CA CYS A 37 5.89 -2.63 16.11
C CYS A 37 5.62 -3.47 17.38
N ALA A 38 4.56 -4.29 17.34
CA ALA A 38 4.22 -5.18 18.45
C ALA A 38 5.31 -6.21 18.73
N ILE A 39 5.90 -6.82 17.70
CA ILE A 39 7.03 -7.73 17.81
C ILE A 39 8.21 -7.04 18.49
N ARG A 40 8.59 -5.84 18.00
CA ARG A 40 9.73 -5.13 18.56
C ARG A 40 9.51 -4.72 20.02
N ALA A 41 8.33 -4.25 20.38
CA ALA A 41 7.98 -3.95 21.76
C ALA A 41 8.01 -5.21 22.64
N GLY A 42 7.47 -6.32 22.15
CA GLY A 42 7.52 -7.61 22.85
C GLY A 42 8.95 -8.14 23.05
N GLU A 43 9.83 -8.00 22.05
CA GLU A 43 11.26 -8.34 22.19
C GLU A 43 11.99 -7.50 23.26
N LEU A 44 11.49 -6.29 23.50
CA LEU A 44 11.98 -5.43 24.58
C LEU A 44 11.34 -5.72 25.95
N GLY A 45 10.59 -6.83 26.06
CA GLY A 45 9.96 -7.29 27.28
C GLY A 45 8.66 -6.55 27.65
N MET A 46 8.11 -5.75 26.75
CA MET A 46 6.87 -5.02 26.99
C MET A 46 5.64 -5.91 26.78
N LYS A 47 4.64 -5.78 27.64
CA LYS A 47 3.32 -6.38 27.44
C LYS A 47 2.55 -5.55 26.41
N VAL A 48 2.22 -6.15 25.27
CA VAL A 48 1.61 -5.47 24.13
C VAL A 48 0.19 -5.98 23.87
N ALA A 49 -0.76 -5.06 23.74
CA ALA A 49 -2.10 -5.34 23.23
C ALA A 49 -2.25 -4.76 21.82
N VAL A 50 -2.60 -5.61 20.85
CA VAL A 50 -2.86 -5.18 19.46
C VAL A 50 -4.35 -5.25 19.19
N LEU A 51 -4.98 -4.14 18.81
CA LEU A 51 -6.38 -4.08 18.44
C LEU A 51 -6.52 -4.18 16.93
N GLN A 52 -7.31 -5.12 16.44
CA GLN A 52 -7.56 -5.30 15.01
C GLN A 52 -9.06 -5.42 14.73
N LYS A 53 -9.58 -4.57 13.85
CA LYS A 53 -11.01 -4.58 13.52
C LYS A 53 -11.44 -5.79 12.69
N GLU A 54 -10.57 -6.31 11.86
CA GLU A 54 -10.82 -7.49 11.05
C GLU A 54 -10.63 -8.78 11.86
N SER A 55 -11.03 -9.91 11.28
CA SER A 55 -10.83 -11.25 11.88
C SER A 55 -9.44 -11.81 11.70
N TYR A 56 -8.56 -11.09 11.04
CA TYR A 56 -7.20 -11.48 10.71
C TYR A 56 -6.29 -10.25 10.60
N ALA A 57 -4.99 -10.45 10.68
CA ALA A 57 -4.00 -9.42 10.38
C ALA A 57 -4.01 -9.12 8.87
N SER A 58 -3.97 -7.86 8.50
CA SER A 58 -4.17 -7.43 7.11
C SER A 58 -3.16 -6.36 6.72
N ALA A 59 -2.49 -6.56 5.60
CA ALA A 59 -1.55 -5.61 5.04
C ALA A 59 -1.80 -5.34 3.57
N CYS A 60 -1.35 -4.17 3.11
CA CYS A 60 -1.26 -3.85 1.69
C CYS A 60 0.12 -4.12 1.15
N GLY A 61 0.18 -4.32 -0.15
CA GLY A 61 1.44 -4.53 -0.86
C GLY A 61 2.02 -5.91 -0.63
N ASN A 62 3.22 -6.10 -1.12
CA ASN A 62 3.91 -7.38 -1.11
C ASN A 62 5.41 -7.27 -0.88
N PHE A 63 6.00 -6.09 -0.89
CA PHE A 63 7.43 -5.92 -0.66
C PHE A 63 7.77 -4.72 0.22
N GLY A 64 9.01 -4.75 0.74
CA GLY A 64 9.65 -3.64 1.44
C GLY A 64 11.04 -3.39 0.87
N ALA A 65 11.42 -2.12 0.79
CA ALA A 65 12.75 -1.73 0.35
C ALA A 65 13.37 -0.73 1.33
N GLY A 66 14.69 -0.78 1.47
CA GLY A 66 15.42 0.15 2.32
C GLY A 66 16.86 0.34 1.87
N ILE A 67 17.44 1.50 2.15
CA ILE A 67 18.82 1.83 1.81
C ILE A 67 19.78 1.18 2.79
N LEU A 68 20.77 0.45 2.28
CA LEU A 68 21.87 -0.14 3.05
C LEU A 68 22.97 0.91 3.20
N LEU A 69 22.91 1.71 4.27
CA LEU A 69 23.83 2.83 4.47
C LEU A 69 25.31 2.42 4.53
N ASP A 70 25.57 1.29 5.19
CA ASP A 70 26.92 0.71 5.33
C ASP A 70 27.54 0.27 4.01
N LYS A 71 26.73 0.15 2.96
CA LYS A 71 27.11 -0.27 1.61
C LYS A 71 26.89 0.81 0.57
N SER A 72 26.43 1.98 0.96
CA SER A 72 26.04 3.07 0.05
C SER A 72 26.96 4.29 0.22
N ASP A 73 27.21 4.96 -0.88
CA ASP A 73 27.91 6.24 -0.90
C ASP A 73 27.03 7.32 -0.31
N PRO A 74 27.51 8.11 0.69
CA PRO A 74 26.71 9.14 1.35
C PRO A 74 26.19 10.24 0.41
N GLU A 75 26.95 10.59 -0.63
CA GLU A 75 26.54 11.63 -1.59
C GLU A 75 25.38 11.12 -2.45
N GLN A 76 25.41 9.84 -2.84
CA GLN A 76 24.33 9.23 -3.61
C GLN A 76 23.07 9.02 -2.73
N VAL A 77 23.22 8.74 -1.43
CA VAL A 77 22.08 8.70 -0.49
C VAL A 77 21.43 10.07 -0.38
N GLU A 78 22.24 11.13 -0.26
CA GLU A 78 21.76 12.52 -0.18
C GLU A 78 21.08 12.95 -1.48
N ALA A 79 21.64 12.59 -2.64
CA ALA A 79 21.04 12.83 -3.94
C ALA A 79 19.68 12.12 -4.08
N CYS A 80 19.56 10.89 -3.60
CA CYS A 80 18.31 10.13 -3.58
C CYS A 80 17.24 10.83 -2.73
N VAL A 81 17.59 11.28 -1.53
CA VAL A 81 16.66 12.05 -0.66
C VAL A 81 16.22 13.34 -1.36
N SER A 82 17.14 14.04 -1.99
CA SER A 82 16.85 15.28 -2.71
C SER A 82 15.94 15.06 -3.91
N LEU A 83 16.14 13.95 -4.65
CA LEU A 83 15.25 13.57 -5.74
C LEU A 83 13.84 13.25 -5.25
N LEU A 84 13.69 12.54 -4.13
CA LEU A 84 12.38 12.24 -3.54
C LEU A 84 11.66 13.51 -3.06
N VAL A 85 12.38 14.48 -2.50
CA VAL A 85 11.82 15.79 -2.15
C VAL A 85 11.33 16.51 -3.40
N ALA A 86 12.14 16.59 -4.45
CA ALA A 86 11.78 17.23 -5.71
C ALA A 86 10.61 16.52 -6.39
N GLY A 87 10.61 15.18 -6.41
CA GLY A 87 9.53 14.35 -6.98
C GLY A 87 8.18 14.50 -6.28
N SER A 88 8.18 15.04 -5.06
CA SER A 88 6.95 15.41 -4.33
C SER A 88 6.52 16.86 -4.54
N ASP A 89 7.02 17.55 -5.56
CA ASP A 89 6.86 19.00 -5.76
C ASP A 89 7.29 19.81 -4.52
N TYR A 90 8.33 19.36 -3.82
CA TYR A 90 8.84 19.94 -2.56
C TYR A 90 7.82 19.97 -1.41
N ARG A 91 6.78 19.16 -1.47
CA ARG A 91 5.78 19.05 -0.40
C ARG A 91 6.21 18.12 0.73
N ALA A 92 7.01 17.10 0.43
CA ALA A 92 7.49 16.17 1.45
C ALA A 92 8.45 16.87 2.41
N LYS A 93 8.28 16.58 3.70
CA LYS A 93 9.21 17.05 4.72
C LYS A 93 10.52 16.28 4.62
N ARG A 94 11.58 16.95 4.21
CA ARG A 94 12.92 16.38 4.02
C ARG A 94 13.37 15.52 5.21
N GLY A 95 13.19 15.98 6.45
CA GLY A 95 13.59 15.23 7.64
C GLY A 95 12.92 13.86 7.79
N ILE A 96 11.71 13.68 7.25
CA ILE A 96 11.04 12.37 7.22
C ILE A 96 11.74 11.44 6.22
N LEU A 97 12.08 11.95 5.03
CA LEU A 97 12.80 11.19 4.00
C LEU A 97 14.22 10.85 4.44
N GLU A 98 14.92 11.76 5.12
CA GLU A 98 16.22 11.48 5.74
C GLU A 98 16.12 10.39 6.81
N THR A 99 15.06 10.42 7.63
CA THR A 99 14.81 9.39 8.65
C THR A 99 14.57 8.03 7.98
N TRP A 100 13.80 8.00 6.90
CA TRP A 100 13.62 6.80 6.09
C TRP A 100 14.95 6.33 5.51
N ALA A 101 15.71 7.18 4.85
CA ALA A 101 16.99 6.82 4.24
C ALA A 101 17.97 6.23 5.26
N LYS A 102 18.01 6.81 6.46
CA LYS A 102 18.91 6.37 7.55
C LYS A 102 18.52 5.04 8.19
N ASN A 103 17.24 4.71 8.21
CA ASN A 103 16.76 3.58 9.03
C ASN A 103 16.11 2.44 8.23
N SER A 104 15.71 2.68 6.98
CA SER A 104 14.91 1.71 6.22
C SER A 104 15.63 0.39 5.97
N GLY A 105 16.92 0.42 5.64
CA GLY A 105 17.70 -0.80 5.40
C GLY A 105 17.79 -1.68 6.65
N VAL A 106 18.03 -1.08 7.80
CA VAL A 106 18.07 -1.79 9.09
C VAL A 106 16.69 -2.35 9.43
N ALA A 107 15.63 -1.56 9.24
CA ALA A 107 14.26 -1.97 9.54
C ALA A 107 13.80 -3.15 8.65
N VAL A 108 14.05 -3.08 7.34
CA VAL A 108 13.70 -4.16 6.40
C VAL A 108 14.52 -5.42 6.71
N SER A 109 15.82 -5.29 6.94
CA SER A 109 16.67 -6.43 7.28
C SER A 109 16.21 -7.12 8.58
N TRP A 110 15.86 -6.32 9.60
CA TRP A 110 15.29 -6.83 10.84
C TRP A 110 13.96 -7.57 10.60
N MET A 111 13.08 -7.01 9.77
CA MET A 111 11.79 -7.65 9.45
C MET A 111 11.98 -8.98 8.71
N VAL A 112 12.93 -9.04 7.77
CA VAL A 112 13.30 -10.29 7.07
C VAL A 112 13.70 -11.38 8.05
N ASP A 113 14.55 -11.05 9.03
CA ASP A 113 14.97 -12.02 10.07
C ASP A 113 13.79 -12.54 10.88
N ARG A 114 12.82 -11.68 11.24
CA ARG A 114 11.62 -12.08 11.99
C ARG A 114 10.68 -12.90 11.14
N ALA A 115 10.48 -12.51 9.90
CA ALA A 115 9.67 -13.27 8.94
C ALA A 115 10.22 -14.69 8.76
N LYS A 116 11.53 -14.84 8.55
CA LYS A 116 12.17 -16.16 8.48
C LYS A 116 12.00 -16.98 9.75
N LYS A 117 12.14 -16.36 10.95
CA LYS A 117 11.90 -17.03 12.24
C LYS A 117 10.45 -17.48 12.42
N ALA A 118 9.51 -16.72 11.88
CA ALA A 118 8.09 -17.06 11.88
C ALA A 118 7.72 -18.13 10.85
N GLY A 119 8.64 -18.52 9.97
CA GLY A 119 8.40 -19.47 8.89
C GLY A 119 7.81 -18.85 7.62
N CYS A 120 7.73 -17.51 7.56
CA CYS A 120 7.21 -16.82 6.38
C CYS A 120 8.13 -17.00 5.17
N GLN A 121 7.55 -17.12 4.00
CA GLN A 121 8.31 -17.04 2.75
C GLN A 121 8.80 -15.60 2.52
N VAL A 122 10.08 -15.46 2.24
CA VAL A 122 10.72 -14.16 1.94
C VAL A 122 11.72 -14.36 0.83
N VAL A 123 11.66 -13.50 -0.18
CA VAL A 123 12.66 -13.44 -1.26
C VAL A 123 13.36 -12.09 -1.18
N ASP A 124 14.66 -12.10 -0.95
CA ASP A 124 15.51 -10.91 -1.00
C ASP A 124 16.05 -10.73 -2.42
N MET A 125 15.69 -9.63 -3.05
CA MET A 125 16.13 -9.26 -4.39
C MET A 125 17.29 -8.25 -4.36
N GLY A 126 17.69 -7.80 -3.19
CA GLY A 126 18.74 -6.80 -3.00
C GLY A 126 18.52 -5.53 -3.82
N THR A 127 19.54 -5.05 -4.49
CA THR A 127 19.50 -3.84 -5.34
C THR A 127 18.94 -4.12 -6.76
N ALA A 128 18.75 -5.39 -7.14
CA ALA A 128 18.39 -5.76 -8.51
C ALA A 128 17.15 -5.03 -9.08
N PRO A 129 16.05 -4.85 -8.35
CA PRO A 129 14.86 -4.14 -8.87
C PRO A 129 15.11 -2.66 -9.20
N HIS A 130 16.15 -2.06 -8.63
CA HIS A 130 16.46 -0.63 -8.78
C HIS A 130 17.56 -0.35 -9.81
N LYS A 131 18.21 -1.37 -10.39
CA LYS A 131 19.39 -1.22 -11.27
C LYS A 131 19.16 -0.27 -12.44
N ALA A 132 18.02 -0.36 -13.12
CA ALA A 132 17.72 0.49 -14.28
C ALA A 132 17.61 1.96 -13.87
N PHE A 133 16.93 2.23 -12.76
CA PHE A 133 16.81 3.57 -12.19
C PHE A 133 18.16 4.11 -11.76
N LEU A 134 18.95 3.34 -11.01
CA LEU A 134 20.26 3.73 -10.53
C LEU A 134 21.22 4.04 -11.69
N ALA A 135 21.20 3.23 -12.74
CA ALA A 135 22.01 3.46 -13.93
C ALA A 135 21.61 4.76 -14.66
N LYS A 136 20.31 5.07 -14.74
CA LYS A 136 19.80 6.32 -15.31
C LYS A 136 20.28 7.55 -14.55
N GLU A 137 20.30 7.48 -13.23
CA GLU A 137 20.75 8.59 -12.37
C GLU A 137 22.29 8.64 -12.20
N GLY A 138 23.02 7.65 -12.73
CA GLY A 138 24.46 7.53 -12.54
C GLY A 138 24.87 7.10 -11.12
N TRP A 139 23.97 6.43 -10.39
CA TRP A 139 24.17 6.03 -8.99
C TRP A 139 24.54 4.54 -8.89
N ASP A 140 25.80 4.24 -9.04
CA ASP A 140 26.36 2.88 -8.99
C ASP A 140 26.69 2.37 -7.58
N LYS A 141 26.77 3.29 -6.61
CA LYS A 141 27.11 3.02 -5.21
C LYS A 141 25.95 3.19 -4.23
N LEU A 142 24.72 3.28 -4.71
CA LEU A 142 23.53 3.27 -3.88
C LEU A 142 22.96 1.85 -3.79
N ASN A 143 22.92 1.27 -2.61
CA ASN A 143 22.55 -0.11 -2.38
C ASN A 143 21.28 -0.23 -1.58
N PHE A 144 20.40 -1.15 -1.99
CA PHE A 144 19.14 -1.45 -1.34
C PHE A 144 19.09 -2.89 -0.83
N THR A 145 18.31 -3.09 0.23
CA THR A 145 17.63 -4.37 0.48
C THR A 145 16.22 -4.24 -0.07
N THR A 146 15.77 -5.19 -0.87
CA THR A 146 14.41 -5.21 -1.43
C THR A 146 13.87 -6.62 -1.31
N CYS A 147 12.83 -6.78 -0.50
CA CYS A 147 12.31 -8.09 -0.16
C CYS A 147 10.82 -8.17 -0.47
N VAL A 148 10.38 -9.30 -1.01
CA VAL A 148 8.97 -9.65 -1.12
C VAL A 148 8.61 -10.70 -0.07
N PHE A 149 7.42 -10.60 0.48
CA PHE A 149 6.95 -11.39 1.60
C PHE A 149 5.69 -12.19 1.23
N GLY A 150 5.57 -13.34 1.87
CA GLY A 150 4.45 -14.24 1.71
C GLY A 150 4.57 -15.16 0.49
N PRO A 151 3.62 -16.10 0.33
CA PRO A 151 3.60 -17.03 -0.78
C PRO A 151 3.35 -16.31 -2.12
N LYS A 152 3.82 -16.91 -3.21
CA LYS A 152 3.48 -16.40 -4.54
C LYS A 152 1.95 -16.33 -4.75
N PRO A 153 1.45 -15.29 -5.40
CA PRO A 153 2.13 -14.20 -6.12
C PRO A 153 2.72 -13.08 -5.22
N TYR A 154 3.15 -13.43 -4.03
CA TYR A 154 3.66 -12.60 -2.94
C TYR A 154 2.54 -11.80 -2.25
N ASN A 155 2.21 -12.21 -1.04
CA ASN A 155 1.10 -11.66 -0.27
C ASN A 155 1.56 -11.28 1.14
N MET A 156 1.84 -10.00 1.34
CA MET A 156 2.23 -9.45 2.64
C MET A 156 1.16 -9.68 3.71
N GLY A 157 -0.11 -9.76 3.33
CA GLY A 157 -1.20 -10.06 4.28
C GLY A 157 -1.04 -11.43 4.94
N VAL A 158 -0.62 -12.45 4.20
CA VAL A 158 -0.32 -13.78 4.76
C VAL A 158 0.89 -13.70 5.69
N ALA A 159 1.97 -13.07 5.24
CA ALA A 159 3.19 -12.95 6.06
C ALA A 159 2.94 -12.17 7.37
N VAL A 160 2.12 -11.12 7.33
CA VAL A 160 1.77 -10.36 8.54
C VAL A 160 0.92 -11.18 9.50
N GLN A 161 0.03 -12.06 9.01
CA GLN A 161 -0.71 -12.99 9.85
C GLN A 161 0.24 -14.01 10.50
N GLU A 162 1.13 -14.63 9.72
CA GLU A 162 2.13 -15.56 10.25
C GLU A 162 3.03 -14.91 11.33
N LEU A 163 3.42 -13.65 11.10
CA LEU A 163 4.19 -12.85 12.07
C LEU A 163 3.38 -12.55 13.34
N ALA A 164 2.09 -12.23 13.21
CA ALA A 164 1.21 -11.99 14.35
C ALA A 164 1.04 -13.25 15.21
N ASP A 165 0.79 -14.39 14.58
CA ASP A 165 0.65 -15.69 15.24
C ASP A 165 1.96 -16.10 15.94
N TRP A 166 3.09 -15.87 15.29
CA TRP A 166 4.41 -16.10 15.89
C TRP A 166 4.65 -15.19 17.10
N ALA A 167 4.26 -13.93 17.02
CA ALA A 167 4.41 -12.97 18.11
C ALA A 167 3.57 -13.36 19.33
N GLU A 168 2.30 -13.75 19.14
CA GLU A 168 1.45 -14.22 20.24
C GLU A 168 2.01 -15.49 20.93
N LYS A 169 2.65 -16.37 20.15
CA LYS A 169 3.22 -17.61 20.68
C LYS A 169 4.53 -17.41 21.43
N ASN A 170 5.36 -16.44 21.05
CA ASN A 170 6.75 -16.35 21.49
C ASN A 170 7.07 -15.09 22.31
N LEU A 171 6.19 -14.09 22.32
CA LEU A 171 6.41 -12.80 22.95
C LEU A 171 5.21 -12.41 23.83
N PRO A 172 5.35 -11.46 24.76
CA PRO A 172 4.24 -10.95 25.56
C PRO A 172 3.31 -10.04 24.74
N VAL A 173 2.84 -10.53 23.60
CA VAL A 173 1.96 -9.86 22.65
C VAL A 173 0.61 -10.58 22.62
N LYS A 174 -0.49 -9.83 22.64
CA LYS A 174 -1.85 -10.34 22.46
C LYS A 174 -2.57 -9.56 21.37
N VAL A 175 -3.15 -10.25 20.37
CA VAL A 175 -3.96 -9.63 19.32
C VAL A 175 -5.44 -9.82 19.64
N TYR A 176 -6.17 -8.72 19.66
CA TYR A 176 -7.62 -8.66 19.84
C TYR A 176 -8.28 -8.44 18.49
N TYR A 177 -8.58 -9.53 17.79
CA TYR A 177 -9.30 -9.50 16.51
C TYR A 177 -10.75 -9.10 16.68
N LYS A 178 -11.37 -8.57 15.63
CA LYS A 178 -12.77 -8.08 15.64
C LYS A 178 -13.04 -7.08 16.75
N THR A 179 -12.02 -6.29 17.08
CA THR A 179 -12.03 -5.30 18.14
C THR A 179 -11.55 -3.96 17.56
N PRO A 180 -12.39 -3.26 16.77
CA PRO A 180 -12.07 -1.92 16.31
C PRO A 180 -11.82 -0.98 17.50
N ALA A 181 -10.77 -0.19 17.42
CA ALA A 181 -10.56 0.94 18.32
C ALA A 181 -11.58 2.04 17.99
N VAL A 182 -12.18 2.63 19.01
CA VAL A 182 -13.25 3.61 18.85
C VAL A 182 -12.99 4.94 19.55
N GLN A 183 -12.08 4.98 20.54
CA GLN A 183 -11.73 6.20 21.24
C GLN A 183 -10.34 6.10 21.88
N LEU A 184 -9.54 7.17 21.77
CA LEU A 184 -8.33 7.32 22.57
C LEU A 184 -8.69 7.87 23.97
N ILE A 185 -7.95 7.41 24.97
CA ILE A 185 -8.11 7.84 26.38
C ILE A 185 -6.99 8.83 26.68
N GLN A 186 -7.37 10.00 27.19
CA GLN A 186 -6.42 11.02 27.64
C GLN A 186 -6.55 11.24 29.15
N ASP A 187 -5.43 11.56 29.79
CA ASP A 187 -5.42 12.06 31.15
C ASP A 187 -5.69 13.58 31.20
N GLU A 188 -5.69 14.14 32.40
CA GLU A 188 -5.95 15.57 32.63
C GLU A 188 -4.92 16.50 31.98
N THR A 189 -3.75 15.98 31.62
CA THR A 189 -2.71 16.74 30.89
C THR A 189 -2.90 16.71 29.38
N GLY A 190 -3.86 15.91 28.89
CA GLY A 190 -4.08 15.66 27.47
C GLY A 190 -3.19 14.56 26.87
N ARG A 191 -2.38 13.90 27.69
CA ARG A 191 -1.57 12.76 27.25
C ARG A 191 -2.45 11.55 26.96
N VAL A 192 -2.21 10.87 25.84
CA VAL A 192 -2.89 9.62 25.52
C VAL A 192 -2.31 8.49 26.38
N THR A 193 -3.16 7.90 27.21
CA THR A 193 -2.83 6.85 28.20
C THR A 193 -3.48 5.50 27.88
N GLY A 194 -4.28 5.42 26.82
CA GLY A 194 -4.93 4.19 26.42
C GLY A 194 -5.84 4.35 25.23
N VAL A 195 -6.58 3.28 24.96
CA VAL A 195 -7.55 3.21 23.86
C VAL A 195 -8.74 2.35 24.29
N ILE A 196 -9.92 2.67 23.81
CA ILE A 196 -11.12 1.85 23.96
C ILE A 196 -11.36 1.11 22.65
N GLY A 197 -11.49 -0.21 22.75
CA GLY A 197 -11.97 -1.07 21.68
C GLY A 197 -13.42 -1.48 21.90
N LYS A 198 -14.10 -1.85 20.83
CA LYS A 198 -15.45 -2.42 20.89
C LYS A 198 -15.42 -3.83 20.33
N ASP A 199 -15.79 -4.82 21.12
CA ASP A 199 -15.81 -6.21 20.67
C ASP A 199 -17.02 -6.51 19.76
N ARG A 200 -17.07 -7.75 19.25
CA ARG A 200 -18.16 -8.22 18.39
C ARG A 200 -19.52 -8.29 19.10
N ALA A 201 -19.51 -8.46 20.42
CA ALA A 201 -20.74 -8.45 21.25
C ALA A 201 -21.22 -7.04 21.58
N GLY A 202 -20.47 -6.03 21.16
CA GLY A 202 -20.77 -4.62 21.44
C GLY A 202 -20.22 -4.11 22.75
N LYS A 203 -19.46 -4.93 23.51
CA LYS A 203 -18.84 -4.53 24.76
C LYS A 203 -17.67 -3.61 24.55
N PHE A 204 -17.52 -2.64 25.42
CA PHE A 204 -16.37 -1.76 25.43
C PHE A 204 -15.25 -2.31 26.30
N ILE A 205 -14.05 -2.42 25.72
CA ILE A 205 -12.84 -2.87 26.39
C ILE A 205 -11.87 -1.70 26.48
N ARG A 206 -11.48 -1.35 27.71
CA ARG A 206 -10.49 -0.32 27.99
C ARG A 206 -9.08 -0.96 27.98
N PHE A 207 -8.18 -0.46 27.19
CA PHE A 207 -6.77 -0.83 27.17
C PHE A 207 -5.96 0.31 27.77
N ASN A 208 -5.48 0.14 28.99
CA ASN A 208 -4.57 1.08 29.64
C ASN A 208 -3.14 0.81 29.17
N ALA A 209 -2.52 1.80 28.55
CA ALA A 209 -1.19 1.68 27.95
C ALA A 209 -0.19 2.57 28.71
N LYS A 210 0.62 1.99 29.60
CA LYS A 210 1.54 2.73 30.50
C LYS A 210 2.53 3.61 29.74
N LYS A 211 3.01 3.14 28.58
CA LYS A 211 3.99 3.85 27.75
C LYS A 211 3.36 4.65 26.62
N GLY A 212 2.21 4.21 26.09
CA GLY A 212 1.48 4.92 25.06
C GLY A 212 0.77 4.03 24.06
N VAL A 213 0.14 4.67 23.09
CA VAL A 213 -0.62 4.04 22.02
C VAL A 213 0.06 4.31 20.67
N VAL A 214 0.23 3.26 19.86
CA VAL A 214 0.74 3.37 18.49
C VAL A 214 -0.43 3.21 17.53
N MET A 215 -0.66 4.23 16.70
CA MET A 215 -1.71 4.21 15.68
C MET A 215 -1.13 3.69 14.35
N ALA A 216 -1.57 2.51 13.94
CA ALA A 216 -1.15 1.80 12.72
C ALA A 216 -2.35 1.41 11.86
N THR A 217 -3.33 2.31 11.75
CA THR A 217 -4.68 2.07 11.23
C THR A 217 -4.82 2.16 9.71
N GLY A 218 -3.76 2.52 9.01
CA GLY A 218 -3.78 2.74 7.56
C GLY A 218 -4.38 4.10 7.16
N ASP A 219 -4.94 4.13 5.97
CA ASP A 219 -5.50 5.34 5.34
C ASP A 219 -7.02 5.50 5.54
N TYR A 220 -7.65 6.37 4.75
CA TYR A 220 -9.08 6.69 4.80
C TYR A 220 -9.79 6.49 3.44
N ALA A 221 -9.24 5.66 2.56
CA ALA A 221 -9.75 5.50 1.20
C ALA A 221 -11.24 5.07 1.10
N ASN A 222 -11.79 4.43 2.15
CA ASN A 222 -13.19 4.04 2.19
C ASN A 222 -14.12 5.09 2.86
N ASP A 223 -13.61 6.16 3.44
CA ASP A 223 -14.45 7.28 3.85
C ASP A 223 -14.62 8.26 2.69
N LYS A 224 -15.79 8.15 2.01
CA LYS A 224 -16.09 9.00 0.85
C LYS A 224 -16.00 10.50 1.16
N ARG A 225 -16.40 10.94 2.35
CA ARG A 225 -16.37 12.35 2.75
C ARG A 225 -14.93 12.87 2.87
N MET A 226 -14.04 12.06 3.47
CA MET A 226 -12.61 12.39 3.53
C MET A 226 -11.99 12.35 2.13
N MET A 227 -12.34 11.37 1.29
CA MET A 227 -11.85 11.30 -0.08
C MET A 227 -12.31 12.49 -0.92
N ASP A 228 -13.59 12.86 -0.87
CA ASP A 228 -14.12 14.01 -1.61
C ASP A 228 -13.47 15.33 -1.19
N TYR A 229 -13.07 15.45 0.07
CA TYR A 229 -12.43 16.65 0.60
C TYR A 229 -10.91 16.71 0.29
N TYR A 230 -10.18 15.61 0.56
CA TYR A 230 -8.72 15.60 0.45
C TYR A 230 -8.19 15.14 -0.90
N LEU A 231 -8.94 14.32 -1.62
CA LEU A 231 -8.55 13.66 -2.88
C LEU A 231 -9.71 13.62 -3.90
N PRO A 232 -10.33 14.75 -4.21
CA PRO A 232 -11.52 14.80 -5.08
C PRO A 232 -11.27 14.28 -6.49
N ASP A 233 -10.02 14.30 -6.93
CA ASP A 233 -9.62 13.89 -8.27
C ASP A 233 -9.50 12.36 -8.47
N VAL A 234 -9.62 11.55 -7.40
CA VAL A 234 -9.58 10.08 -7.51
C VAL A 234 -10.83 9.39 -6.96
N THR A 235 -11.90 10.13 -6.69
CA THR A 235 -13.14 9.58 -6.14
C THR A 235 -13.91 8.69 -7.11
N ASN A 236 -13.56 8.73 -8.41
CA ASN A 236 -14.14 7.87 -9.44
C ASN A 236 -13.39 6.56 -9.63
N LEU A 237 -12.23 6.39 -8.98
CA LEU A 237 -11.44 5.18 -9.10
C LEU A 237 -11.98 4.09 -8.16
N GLU A 238 -11.88 2.84 -8.56
CA GLU A 238 -12.25 1.71 -7.71
C GLU A 238 -11.31 1.57 -6.51
N LEU A 239 -11.92 1.24 -5.36
CA LEU A 239 -11.19 0.99 -4.14
C LEU A 239 -11.03 -0.51 -3.94
N LYS A 240 -9.81 -0.99 -4.00
CA LYS A 240 -9.50 -2.41 -3.90
C LYS A 240 -9.59 -3.00 -2.52
N ARG A 241 -9.48 -2.19 -1.49
CA ARG A 241 -9.45 -2.66 -0.12
C ARG A 241 -10.54 -1.99 0.71
N ARG A 242 -11.21 -2.81 1.53
CA ARG A 242 -12.21 -2.38 2.49
C ARG A 242 -11.59 -2.11 3.86
N GLY A 243 -12.36 -1.46 4.74
CA GLY A 243 -11.98 -1.29 6.14
C GLY A 243 -11.00 -0.15 6.41
N ARG A 244 -10.85 0.80 5.47
CA ARG A 244 -9.99 1.98 5.59
C ARG A 244 -10.84 3.22 5.73
N ASP A 245 -11.48 3.36 6.89
CA ASP A 245 -12.54 4.34 7.12
C ASP A 245 -12.02 5.61 7.80
N GLY A 246 -10.69 5.77 7.91
CA GLY A 246 -10.08 6.94 8.55
C GLY A 246 -10.26 6.98 10.07
N ASP A 247 -10.60 5.87 10.71
CA ASP A 247 -10.87 5.82 12.15
C ASP A 247 -9.71 6.32 12.99
N GLY A 248 -8.48 5.97 12.59
CA GLY A 248 -7.27 6.40 13.28
C GLY A 248 -7.04 7.89 13.16
N GLN A 249 -7.19 8.44 11.96
CA GLN A 249 -7.07 9.88 11.71
C GLN A 249 -8.08 10.66 12.53
N LYS A 250 -9.34 10.22 12.56
CA LYS A 250 -10.41 10.83 13.37
C LYS A 250 -10.06 10.80 14.85
N MET A 251 -9.67 9.66 15.40
CA MET A 251 -9.28 9.53 16.81
C MET A 251 -8.09 10.42 17.18
N ILE A 252 -7.09 10.55 16.29
CA ILE A 252 -5.93 11.43 16.50
C ILE A 252 -6.39 12.89 16.51
N VAL A 253 -7.27 13.30 15.61
CA VAL A 253 -7.81 14.68 15.58
C VAL A 253 -8.61 14.96 16.84
N TRP A 254 -9.45 14.04 17.30
CA TRP A 254 -10.23 14.18 18.56
C TRP A 254 -9.32 14.28 19.80
N ALA A 255 -8.12 13.72 19.72
CA ALA A 255 -7.11 13.82 20.79
C ALA A 255 -6.22 15.06 20.69
N GLY A 256 -6.54 16.03 19.79
CA GLY A 256 -5.79 17.26 19.61
C GLY A 256 -4.74 17.24 18.49
N GLY A 257 -4.65 16.13 17.74
CA GLY A 257 -3.84 16.06 16.53
C GLY A 257 -4.47 16.82 15.37
N ARG A 258 -3.79 16.85 14.24
CA ARG A 258 -4.29 17.52 13.03
C ARG A 258 -3.84 16.79 11.77
N MET A 259 -4.63 16.94 10.71
CA MET A 259 -4.25 16.52 9.37
C MET A 259 -3.15 17.46 8.83
N GLU A 260 -2.34 16.94 7.94
CA GLU A 260 -1.31 17.74 7.27
C GLU A 260 -1.96 18.77 6.32
N ASN A 261 -1.41 19.99 6.25
CA ASN A 261 -1.93 21.10 5.43
C ASN A 261 -1.39 21.08 3.99
N VAL A 262 -0.90 19.96 3.52
CA VAL A 262 -0.46 19.78 2.13
C VAL A 262 -1.45 18.87 1.42
N GLY A 263 -1.52 18.96 0.09
CA GLY A 263 -2.33 18.04 -0.69
C GLY A 263 -1.93 16.60 -0.37
N HIS A 264 -2.92 15.77 -0.06
CA HIS A 264 -2.67 14.37 0.26
C HIS A 264 -2.21 13.62 -0.98
N THR A 265 -1.28 12.69 -0.79
CA THR A 265 -0.74 11.87 -1.86
C THR A 265 -1.61 10.65 -2.07
N LYS A 266 -1.95 10.42 -3.31
CA LYS A 266 -2.60 9.21 -3.79
C LYS A 266 -1.54 8.22 -4.27
N MET A 267 -1.73 6.96 -3.93
CA MET A 267 -1.05 5.87 -4.58
C MET A 267 -2.05 5.22 -5.53
N VAL A 268 -1.95 5.57 -6.79
CA VAL A 268 -2.74 4.95 -7.85
C VAL A 268 -1.86 3.89 -8.49
N HIS A 269 -2.29 2.65 -8.39
CA HIS A 269 -1.72 1.57 -9.15
C HIS A 269 -2.64 1.29 -10.33
N ASP A 270 -2.08 1.30 -11.52
CA ASP A 270 -2.70 0.83 -12.74
C ASP A 270 -2.48 -0.69 -12.92
N MET A 271 -2.29 -1.38 -11.80
CA MET A 271 -1.86 -2.76 -11.71
C MET A 271 -2.97 -3.77 -11.57
N ASP A 272 -4.09 -3.52 -12.18
CA ASP A 272 -5.15 -4.50 -12.17
C ASP A 272 -5.33 -5.18 -13.49
N ALA A 273 -4.27 -5.10 -14.28
CA ALA A 273 -4.08 -5.87 -15.47
C ALA A 273 -2.75 -6.59 -15.38
N GLY A 274 -2.67 -7.74 -15.92
CA GLY A 274 -1.43 -8.47 -16.04
C GLY A 274 -0.84 -8.31 -17.42
N PRO A 275 0.44 -8.55 -17.57
CA PRO A 275 1.45 -8.72 -16.53
C PRO A 275 2.02 -7.39 -16.03
N ALA A 276 2.33 -7.33 -14.75
CA ALA A 276 2.91 -6.13 -14.11
C ALA A 276 4.21 -5.64 -14.76
N THR A 277 4.99 -6.54 -15.34
CA THR A 277 6.23 -6.23 -16.07
C THR A 277 6.00 -5.32 -17.27
N MET A 278 4.81 -5.32 -17.86
CA MET A 278 4.47 -4.57 -19.07
C MET A 278 3.78 -3.24 -18.81
N MET A 279 3.41 -2.93 -17.57
CA MET A 279 2.63 -1.74 -17.24
C MET A 279 3.29 -0.41 -17.65
N SER A 280 4.60 -0.29 -17.47
CA SER A 280 5.35 0.90 -17.80
C SER A 280 5.80 0.97 -19.27
N HIS A 281 5.41 -0.01 -20.09
CA HIS A 281 5.78 -0.04 -21.50
C HIS A 281 5.05 1.05 -22.28
N PRO A 282 5.67 1.65 -23.29
CA PRO A 282 5.08 2.72 -24.08
C PRO A 282 4.13 2.17 -25.16
N TYR A 283 3.20 1.32 -24.76
CA TYR A 283 2.15 0.81 -25.65
C TYR A 283 0.99 1.78 -25.76
N LEU A 284 0.24 1.69 -26.87
CA LEU A 284 -0.89 2.55 -27.13
C LEU A 284 -1.93 2.44 -26.01
N ARG A 285 -2.33 3.58 -25.44
CA ARG A 285 -3.31 3.68 -24.35
C ARG A 285 -4.64 4.21 -24.87
N VAL A 286 -5.68 3.39 -24.75
CA VAL A 286 -7.01 3.65 -25.31
C VAL A 286 -8.07 3.58 -24.21
N LYS A 287 -9.01 4.53 -24.21
CA LYS A 287 -10.22 4.44 -23.38
C LYS A 287 -11.27 3.56 -24.03
N ALA A 288 -11.84 2.62 -23.28
CA ALA A 288 -12.87 1.73 -23.79
C ALA A 288 -14.15 2.51 -24.21
N SER A 289 -14.51 3.58 -23.48
CA SER A 289 -15.68 4.41 -23.78
C SER A 289 -15.58 5.13 -25.12
N THR A 290 -14.40 5.54 -25.56
CA THR A 290 -14.22 6.38 -26.75
C THR A 290 -13.47 5.70 -27.89
N GLY A 291 -12.85 4.54 -27.65
CA GLY A 291 -11.97 3.89 -28.63
C GLY A 291 -10.70 4.67 -28.96
N ARG A 292 -10.43 5.80 -28.30
CA ARG A 292 -9.38 6.73 -28.67
C ARG A 292 -8.20 6.73 -27.71
N ARG A 293 -7.03 7.00 -28.27
CA ARG A 293 -5.83 7.36 -27.52
C ARG A 293 -6.11 8.60 -26.68
N PHE A 294 -5.69 8.58 -25.40
CA PHE A 294 -6.01 9.65 -24.46
C PHE A 294 -4.79 10.29 -23.78
N SER A 295 -3.63 9.67 -23.88
CA SER A 295 -2.39 10.20 -23.30
C SER A 295 -1.19 9.84 -24.17
N SER A 296 -0.04 10.48 -23.92
CA SER A 296 1.23 9.98 -24.44
C SER A 296 1.58 8.66 -23.75
N GLU A 297 2.12 7.72 -24.48
CA GLU A 297 2.61 6.42 -23.98
C GLU A 297 3.83 6.58 -23.05
N MET A 298 4.51 7.74 -23.13
CA MET A 298 5.65 8.06 -22.28
C MET A 298 5.26 8.74 -20.95
N VAL A 299 3.97 8.96 -20.69
CA VAL A 299 3.53 9.48 -19.39
C VAL A 299 3.87 8.45 -18.31
N PRO A 300 4.64 8.83 -17.29
CA PRO A 300 4.91 7.95 -16.16
C PRO A 300 3.64 7.54 -15.44
N MET A 301 3.65 6.35 -14.87
CA MET A 301 2.51 5.77 -14.15
C MET A 301 1.95 6.68 -13.05
N GLU A 302 2.83 7.38 -12.36
CA GLU A 302 2.51 8.28 -11.26
C GLU A 302 1.57 9.43 -11.66
N TYR A 303 1.54 9.76 -12.96
CA TYR A 303 0.70 10.82 -13.50
C TYR A 303 -0.53 10.32 -14.25
N MET A 304 -0.69 8.99 -14.42
CA MET A 304 -1.79 8.42 -15.21
C MET A 304 -3.17 8.78 -14.67
N ASN A 305 -3.32 8.88 -13.36
CA ASN A 305 -4.58 9.27 -12.75
C ASN A 305 -5.09 10.64 -13.22
N CYS A 306 -4.20 11.56 -13.64
CA CYS A 306 -4.61 12.85 -14.21
C CYS A 306 -5.41 12.71 -15.52
N PHE A 307 -5.27 11.58 -16.21
CA PHE A 307 -5.95 11.27 -17.47
C PHE A 307 -7.17 10.35 -17.29
N LEU A 308 -7.38 9.81 -16.09
CA LEU A 308 -8.39 8.79 -15.79
C LEU A 308 -9.54 9.32 -14.93
N LEU A 309 -9.81 10.64 -14.99
CA LEU A 309 -10.82 11.30 -14.16
C LEU A 309 -12.25 11.16 -14.71
N SER A 310 -12.43 10.62 -15.93
CA SER A 310 -13.75 10.44 -16.51
C SER A 310 -14.53 9.35 -15.76
N LYS A 311 -15.83 9.59 -15.54
CA LYS A 311 -16.71 8.64 -14.88
C LYS A 311 -17.02 7.43 -15.75
N GLU A 312 -17.00 7.61 -17.06
CA GLU A 312 -17.38 6.59 -18.04
C GLU A 312 -16.46 5.37 -17.99
N ASP A 313 -15.16 5.61 -17.82
CA ASP A 313 -14.17 4.53 -17.76
C ASP A 313 -13.81 4.10 -16.34
N ALA A 314 -14.31 4.78 -15.29
CA ALA A 314 -14.08 4.48 -13.87
C ALA A 314 -12.60 4.22 -13.51
N GLY A 315 -11.67 4.94 -14.16
CA GLY A 315 -10.22 4.77 -13.96
C GLY A 315 -9.57 3.68 -14.80
N HIS A 316 -10.30 3.02 -15.68
CA HIS A 316 -9.78 1.96 -16.55
C HIS A 316 -9.31 2.50 -17.92
N TYR A 317 -8.37 1.79 -18.51
CA TYR A 317 -7.94 1.97 -19.90
C TYR A 317 -7.40 0.66 -20.46
N CYS A 318 -7.36 0.55 -21.77
CA CYS A 318 -6.75 -0.59 -22.45
C CYS A 318 -5.35 -0.23 -22.93
N GLN A 319 -4.40 -1.12 -22.73
CA GLN A 319 -3.05 -1.01 -23.26
C GLN A 319 -2.93 -1.96 -24.48
N ILE A 320 -2.68 -1.40 -25.64
CA ILE A 320 -2.70 -2.14 -26.92
C ILE A 320 -1.28 -2.30 -27.45
N PHE A 321 -0.94 -3.51 -27.80
CA PHE A 321 0.36 -3.88 -28.41
C PHE A 321 0.16 -4.99 -29.44
N ASP A 322 1.11 -5.12 -30.36
CA ASP A 322 1.09 -6.11 -31.42
C ASP A 322 2.00 -7.31 -31.11
N SER A 323 2.05 -8.29 -32.01
CA SER A 323 2.86 -9.48 -31.86
C SER A 323 4.38 -9.22 -31.82
N ASN A 324 4.84 -8.01 -32.18
CA ASN A 324 6.25 -7.62 -32.14
C ASN A 324 6.67 -7.04 -30.77
N TYR A 325 5.78 -7.06 -29.78
CA TYR A 325 5.99 -6.42 -28.46
C TYR A 325 7.32 -6.85 -27.79
N ILE A 326 7.74 -8.11 -27.96
CA ILE A 326 9.01 -8.63 -27.41
C ILE A 326 10.22 -7.89 -28.01
N GLU A 327 10.25 -7.76 -29.33
CA GLU A 327 11.35 -7.08 -30.03
C GLU A 327 11.34 -5.56 -29.74
N GLN A 328 10.16 -4.96 -29.62
CA GLN A 328 10.01 -3.55 -29.24
C GLN A 328 10.54 -3.31 -27.82
N ALA A 329 10.16 -4.15 -26.85
CA ALA A 329 10.63 -4.05 -25.47
C ALA A 329 12.16 -4.20 -25.38
N LYS A 330 12.75 -5.19 -26.08
CA LYS A 330 14.19 -5.38 -26.13
C LYS A 330 14.93 -4.16 -26.69
N LYS A 331 14.44 -3.56 -27.78
CA LYS A 331 15.03 -2.34 -28.38
C LYS A 331 15.02 -1.16 -27.41
N LEU A 332 14.04 -1.10 -26.53
CA LEU A 332 13.90 -0.06 -25.52
C LEU A 332 14.60 -0.38 -24.20
N GLY A 333 15.23 -1.56 -24.08
CA GLY A 333 15.85 -2.02 -22.84
C GLY A 333 14.85 -2.29 -21.72
N LEU A 334 13.59 -2.60 -22.06
CA LEU A 334 12.51 -2.85 -21.11
C LEU A 334 12.44 -4.34 -20.77
N PRO A 335 11.86 -4.69 -19.60
CA PRO A 335 11.56 -6.07 -19.25
C PRO A 335 10.70 -6.74 -20.33
N VAL A 336 10.90 -8.03 -20.53
CA VAL A 336 10.13 -8.80 -21.53
C VAL A 336 9.33 -9.87 -20.82
N GLU A 337 8.03 -9.90 -21.10
CA GLU A 337 7.19 -11.05 -20.81
C GLU A 337 7.13 -11.92 -22.03
N ASP A 338 7.59 -13.18 -21.96
CA ASP A 338 7.54 -14.08 -23.10
C ASP A 338 6.11 -14.58 -23.39
N THR A 339 5.91 -15.12 -24.58
CA THR A 339 4.57 -15.52 -25.05
C THR A 339 3.94 -16.62 -24.18
N GLU A 340 4.75 -17.53 -23.63
CA GLU A 340 4.25 -18.60 -22.77
C GLU A 340 3.85 -18.07 -21.40
N SER A 341 4.68 -17.22 -20.83
CA SER A 341 4.38 -16.53 -19.56
C SER A 341 3.14 -15.67 -19.67
N LEU A 342 2.98 -14.92 -20.78
CA LEU A 342 1.84 -14.06 -21.04
C LEU A 342 0.49 -14.81 -21.02
N LYS A 343 0.47 -16.10 -21.38
CA LYS A 343 -0.73 -16.93 -21.30
C LYS A 343 -1.35 -17.02 -19.90
N ASN A 344 -0.53 -16.91 -18.85
CA ASN A 344 -1.03 -16.90 -17.48
C ASN A 344 -1.99 -15.73 -17.17
N TRP A 345 -2.00 -14.70 -17.99
CA TRP A 345 -2.80 -13.50 -17.86
C TRP A 345 -4.00 -13.46 -18.81
N MET A 346 -4.14 -14.51 -19.65
CA MET A 346 -5.15 -14.59 -20.70
C MET A 346 -6.33 -15.47 -20.26
N PRO A 347 -7.57 -14.94 -20.13
CA PRO A 347 -8.71 -15.71 -19.66
C PRO A 347 -9.18 -16.77 -20.67
N GLU A 348 -8.76 -16.69 -21.93
CA GLU A 348 -9.13 -17.62 -22.98
C GLU A 348 -8.22 -18.87 -23.01
N GLU A 349 -7.08 -18.83 -22.34
CA GLU A 349 -6.18 -19.97 -22.26
C GLU A 349 -6.70 -20.97 -21.21
N LYS A 350 -6.84 -22.22 -21.61
CA LYS A 350 -7.30 -23.32 -20.74
C LYS A 350 -6.14 -23.91 -19.94
N ILE A 351 -5.54 -23.10 -19.08
CA ILE A 351 -4.39 -23.46 -18.26
C ILE A 351 -4.66 -23.14 -16.78
N GLU A 352 -3.85 -23.68 -15.90
CA GLU A 352 -3.81 -23.24 -14.52
C GLU A 352 -3.02 -21.92 -14.44
N HIS A 353 -3.67 -20.81 -14.12
CA HIS A 353 -3.06 -19.48 -14.01
C HIS A 353 -2.21 -19.35 -12.74
N LYS A 354 -1.07 -20.05 -12.71
CA LYS A 354 -0.22 -20.19 -11.52
C LYS A 354 0.34 -18.87 -11.04
N GLY A 355 0.03 -18.53 -9.80
CA GLY A 355 0.59 -17.35 -9.15
C GLY A 355 0.02 -16.03 -9.65
N VAL A 356 -1.09 -16.05 -10.36
CA VAL A 356 -1.82 -14.85 -10.82
C VAL A 356 -3.11 -14.72 -10.04
N MET A 357 -3.43 -13.53 -9.57
CA MET A 357 -4.72 -13.24 -8.96
C MET A 357 -5.81 -13.21 -10.05
N GLU A 358 -6.98 -13.77 -9.77
CA GLU A 358 -8.09 -13.87 -10.73
C GLU A 358 -8.43 -12.51 -11.39
N GLY A 359 -8.45 -11.44 -10.62
CA GLY A 359 -8.74 -10.09 -11.13
C GLY A 359 -7.65 -9.47 -12.03
N LEU A 360 -6.51 -10.17 -12.23
CA LEU A 360 -5.46 -9.74 -13.15
C LEU A 360 -5.40 -10.59 -14.43
N ILE A 361 -6.34 -11.53 -14.61
CA ILE A 361 -6.43 -12.37 -15.80
C ILE A 361 -7.34 -11.65 -16.79
N ASP A 362 -6.79 -10.67 -17.47
CA ASP A 362 -7.54 -9.74 -18.34
C ASP A 362 -6.77 -9.30 -19.61
N THR A 363 -5.74 -10.05 -19.96
CA THR A 363 -5.01 -9.87 -21.22
C THR A 363 -5.71 -10.64 -22.34
N TRP A 364 -6.11 -9.93 -23.40
CA TRP A 364 -6.83 -10.49 -24.53
C TRP A 364 -5.97 -10.45 -25.79
N LYS A 365 -6.15 -11.45 -26.68
CA LYS A 365 -5.57 -11.45 -28.01
C LYS A 365 -6.64 -11.63 -29.09
N ALA A 366 -6.36 -11.10 -30.26
CA ALA A 366 -7.21 -11.25 -31.44
C ALA A 366 -6.38 -11.15 -32.71
N ASP A 367 -6.89 -11.69 -33.82
CA ASP A 367 -6.24 -11.62 -35.11
C ASP A 367 -6.62 -10.34 -35.88
N THR A 368 -7.73 -9.69 -35.48
CA THR A 368 -8.20 -8.42 -36.04
C THR A 368 -8.47 -7.38 -34.98
N LEU A 369 -8.41 -6.09 -35.35
CA LEU A 369 -8.76 -5.01 -34.44
C LEU A 369 -10.22 -5.00 -34.06
N GLU A 370 -11.12 -5.40 -34.96
CA GLU A 370 -12.55 -5.51 -34.71
C GLU A 370 -12.86 -6.56 -33.63
N GLU A 371 -12.20 -7.72 -33.71
CA GLU A 371 -12.32 -8.77 -32.69
C GLU A 371 -11.75 -8.28 -31.36
N LEU A 372 -10.58 -7.63 -31.39
CA LEU A 372 -9.95 -7.08 -30.19
C LEU A 372 -10.85 -6.02 -29.53
N ALA A 373 -11.43 -5.12 -30.32
CA ALA A 373 -12.36 -4.09 -29.83
C ALA A 373 -13.56 -4.73 -29.11
N LYS A 374 -14.10 -5.81 -29.64
CA LYS A 374 -15.20 -6.55 -29.02
C LYS A 374 -14.80 -7.19 -27.68
N LYS A 375 -13.63 -7.85 -27.61
CA LYS A 375 -13.11 -8.45 -26.39
C LYS A 375 -12.82 -7.40 -25.31
N LEU A 376 -12.28 -6.27 -25.67
CA LEU A 376 -11.99 -5.13 -24.80
C LEU A 376 -13.23 -4.28 -24.47
N ARG A 377 -14.40 -4.60 -25.04
CA ARG A 377 -15.66 -3.86 -24.85
C ARG A 377 -15.56 -2.39 -25.27
N ILE A 378 -14.79 -2.10 -26.32
CA ILE A 378 -14.68 -0.76 -26.88
C ILE A 378 -16.06 -0.33 -27.39
N GLN A 379 -16.54 0.84 -26.96
CA GLN A 379 -17.89 1.34 -27.31
C GLN A 379 -17.90 2.02 -28.67
N ASP A 380 -16.89 2.83 -29.00
CA ASP A 380 -16.74 3.49 -30.29
C ASP A 380 -15.71 2.72 -31.14
N VAL A 381 -16.16 1.61 -31.74
CA VAL A 381 -15.31 0.76 -32.58
C VAL A 381 -14.76 1.51 -33.80
N PRO A 382 -15.54 2.33 -34.53
CA PRO A 382 -15.01 3.13 -35.64
C PRO A 382 -13.87 4.07 -35.23
N ALA A 383 -13.90 4.60 -34.03
CA ALA A 383 -12.82 5.48 -33.55
C ALA A 383 -11.58 4.69 -33.10
N PHE A 384 -11.72 3.39 -32.82
CA PHE A 384 -10.64 2.51 -32.44
C PHE A 384 -9.89 1.94 -33.66
N LEU A 385 -10.59 1.68 -34.78
CA LEU A 385 -10.03 1.19 -36.04
C LEU A 385 -9.33 2.32 -36.81
#